data_8a63c405793af3c3f07b4dffa6fabf7d
#
_entry.id   8a63c405793af3c3f07b4dffa6fabf7d
#
_cell.length_a   1.000
_cell.length_b   1.000
_cell.length_c   1.000
_cell.angle_alpha   90.00
_cell.angle_beta   90.00
_cell.angle_gamma   90.00
#
_symmetry.space_group_name_H-M   'P 1'
#
loop_
_entity.id
_entity.type
_entity.pdbx_description
1 polymer ?
#
loop_
_entity_poly.entity_id
_entity_poly.type
_entity_poly.pdbx_seq_one_letter_code
_entity_poly.pdbx_strand_id
1 'polypeptide(L)'
;MAEATFHFPQDFRWGVATAAHQVEGDNTENDWWAWEQEPGRIAQGHTSGLACDWWENAEADFERAAALGANALRLSVEWSRVEPRPGTFDERALARYGQMLEALRDRGIEPMVTLHHFTNPRWLAEGGGWEEVETVERFARFVRRVVEALGPTCDLWCTINEPNVYAYQGYLAGVWPPGKSDLRTAMQVMRNLLLGHGAAYRVIHELQPEARVGFAHNMQVFDPANPRSPLDRFAASFLDRAYNQAVLRTLKRGLWAFPLGFGLALNLRNTLDWIGLNYYTRELVAFDRTRSDTFFTRRSHADDAEMLDGGYGEFYPEGITCCLERLSELDLPIYITENGIPDDDDDQRPRHLLTHLHQVWHAVQRCYPVMGYYHWTLVDNFEWAEGWTLRFGLIALDPRTQVRTPRLSAQLYADLTRANAITPDLIDTYVPELRPELLPEAED
;
A
#
# COMPACT_ATOMS: atom_id res chain seq x y z
N MET A 1 38.41 10.55 -8.82
CA MET A 1 37.91 9.34 -8.11
C MET A 1 36.68 8.85 -8.87
N ALA A 2 36.35 7.55 -8.86
CA ALA A 2 35.10 7.09 -9.46
C ALA A 2 33.94 7.64 -8.60
N GLU A 3 32.93 8.23 -9.23
CA GLU A 3 31.74 8.74 -8.55
C GLU A 3 30.95 7.60 -7.90
N ALA A 4 30.27 7.89 -6.80
CA ALA A 4 29.50 6.88 -6.07
C ALA A 4 28.32 6.35 -6.89
N THR A 5 28.15 5.05 -6.92
CA THR A 5 26.99 4.37 -7.48
C THR A 5 26.29 3.58 -6.36
N PHE A 6 24.99 3.76 -6.24
CA PHE A 6 24.19 3.19 -5.14
C PHE A 6 23.53 1.89 -5.58
N HIS A 7 24.27 0.77 -5.51
CA HIS A 7 23.79 -0.55 -5.93
C HIS A 7 22.84 -1.17 -4.92
N PHE A 8 21.77 -1.77 -5.43
CA PHE A 8 20.84 -2.60 -4.67
C PHE A 8 21.29 -4.07 -4.67
N PRO A 9 20.77 -4.90 -3.73
CA PRO A 9 21.03 -6.34 -3.73
C PRO A 9 20.69 -6.98 -5.09
N GLN A 10 21.42 -8.06 -5.45
CA GLN A 10 21.23 -8.71 -6.75
C GLN A 10 19.81 -9.26 -6.93
N ASP A 11 19.19 -9.76 -5.82
CA ASP A 11 17.84 -10.33 -5.82
C ASP A 11 16.77 -9.31 -5.43
N PHE A 12 17.07 -8.01 -5.55
CA PHE A 12 16.12 -6.95 -5.18
C PHE A 12 14.89 -6.97 -6.10
N ARG A 13 13.70 -6.89 -5.51
CA ARG A 13 12.45 -6.86 -6.27
C ARG A 13 12.12 -5.44 -6.69
N TRP A 14 12.21 -5.19 -7.99
CA TRP A 14 11.73 -3.97 -8.62
C TRP A 14 10.31 -4.20 -9.09
N GLY A 15 9.34 -3.66 -8.34
CA GLY A 15 7.94 -3.94 -8.54
C GLY A 15 7.08 -2.71 -8.81
N VAL A 16 5.87 -2.96 -9.26
CA VAL A 16 4.77 -2.00 -9.30
C VAL A 16 3.56 -2.58 -8.56
N ALA A 17 2.72 -1.74 -7.99
CA ALA A 17 1.56 -2.17 -7.22
C ALA A 17 0.25 -1.62 -7.80
N THR A 18 -0.84 -2.37 -7.62
CA THR A 18 -2.21 -2.01 -8.00
C THR A 18 -3.22 -2.64 -7.06
N ALA A 19 -4.51 -2.25 -7.20
CA ALA A 19 -5.63 -2.89 -6.51
C ALA A 19 -6.80 -3.14 -7.47
N ALA A 20 -7.49 -4.25 -7.28
CA ALA A 20 -8.52 -4.78 -8.18
C ALA A 20 -9.59 -3.75 -8.55
N HIS A 21 -10.25 -3.13 -7.56
CA HIS A 21 -11.30 -2.14 -7.83
C HIS A 21 -10.77 -0.92 -8.60
N GLN A 22 -9.52 -0.55 -8.40
CA GLN A 22 -8.90 0.61 -9.04
C GLN A 22 -8.52 0.37 -10.51
N VAL A 23 -8.30 -0.90 -10.91
CA VAL A 23 -7.78 -1.21 -12.25
C VAL A 23 -8.65 -2.15 -13.09
N GLU A 24 -9.46 -3.02 -12.49
CA GLU A 24 -10.15 -4.08 -13.24
C GLU A 24 -11.29 -3.58 -14.12
N GLY A 25 -12.09 -2.64 -13.60
CA GLY A 25 -13.32 -2.19 -14.24
C GLY A 25 -14.54 -3.08 -13.95
N ASP A 26 -15.73 -2.47 -14.02
CA ASP A 26 -17.03 -3.13 -13.87
C ASP A 26 -17.18 -3.99 -12.58
N ASN A 27 -16.56 -3.57 -11.51
CA ASN A 27 -16.64 -4.22 -10.19
C ASN A 27 -17.92 -3.82 -9.44
N THR A 28 -19.09 -4.20 -9.94
CA THR A 28 -20.41 -3.69 -9.52
C THR A 28 -20.95 -4.33 -8.25
N GLU A 29 -20.37 -5.43 -7.78
CA GLU A 29 -20.90 -6.25 -6.67
C GLU A 29 -20.21 -5.99 -5.34
N ASN A 30 -19.41 -4.90 -5.22
CA ASN A 30 -18.76 -4.50 -3.98
C ASN A 30 -19.36 -3.24 -3.36
N ASP A 31 -18.94 -2.94 -2.12
CA ASP A 31 -19.40 -1.79 -1.34
C ASP A 31 -18.90 -0.46 -1.90
N TRP A 32 -17.72 -0.41 -2.52
CA TRP A 32 -17.20 0.79 -3.16
C TRP A 32 -17.99 1.20 -4.39
N TRP A 33 -18.40 0.24 -5.24
CA TRP A 33 -19.30 0.53 -6.35
C TRP A 33 -20.62 1.14 -5.87
N ALA A 34 -21.21 0.58 -4.80
CA ALA A 34 -22.42 1.13 -4.23
C ALA A 34 -22.20 2.55 -3.66
N TRP A 35 -21.05 2.77 -3.02
CA TRP A 35 -20.65 4.05 -2.44
C TRP A 35 -20.49 5.16 -3.49
N GLU A 36 -19.83 4.87 -4.59
CA GLU A 36 -19.58 5.85 -5.65
C GLU A 36 -20.85 6.28 -6.40
N GLN A 37 -21.96 5.54 -6.29
CA GLN A 37 -23.26 5.92 -6.85
C GLN A 37 -23.96 7.01 -5.98
N GLU A 38 -23.52 7.23 -4.76
CA GLU A 38 -24.09 8.26 -3.88
C GLU A 38 -23.48 9.64 -4.21
N PRO A 39 -24.30 10.68 -4.47
CA PRO A 39 -23.78 12.01 -4.76
C PRO A 39 -22.87 12.56 -3.66
N GLY A 40 -21.73 13.13 -4.04
CA GLY A 40 -20.80 13.78 -3.13
C GLY A 40 -19.85 12.85 -2.38
N ARG A 41 -19.86 11.54 -2.68
CA ARG A 41 -18.95 10.57 -2.08
C ARG A 41 -17.57 10.56 -2.78
N ILE A 42 -17.55 10.76 -4.07
CA ILE A 42 -16.33 10.77 -4.88
C ILE A 42 -16.10 12.18 -5.43
N ALA A 43 -14.85 12.61 -5.43
CA ALA A 43 -14.44 13.91 -5.97
C ALA A 43 -14.96 14.07 -7.41
N GLN A 44 -15.52 15.23 -7.72
CA GLN A 44 -16.09 15.60 -9.03
C GLN A 44 -17.20 14.64 -9.54
N GLY A 45 -17.72 13.74 -8.68
CA GLY A 45 -18.70 12.74 -9.07
C GLY A 45 -18.16 11.69 -10.04
N HIS A 46 -16.85 11.42 -9.96
CA HIS A 46 -16.24 10.34 -10.75
C HIS A 46 -16.76 8.97 -10.32
N THR A 47 -16.62 8.00 -11.22
CA THR A 47 -16.89 6.58 -10.97
C THR A 47 -15.70 5.75 -11.41
N SER A 48 -15.53 4.56 -10.84
CA SER A 48 -14.50 3.61 -11.26
C SER A 48 -14.76 3.13 -12.70
N GLY A 49 -16.01 2.81 -13.03
CA GLY A 49 -16.44 2.40 -14.38
C GLY A 49 -15.57 1.29 -14.94
N LEU A 50 -15.02 1.53 -16.15
CA LEU A 50 -14.09 0.62 -16.80
C LEU A 50 -12.70 0.59 -16.13
N ALA A 51 -12.39 1.52 -15.27
CA ALA A 51 -11.09 1.67 -14.61
C ALA A 51 -9.92 1.64 -15.61
N CYS A 52 -8.99 0.69 -15.47
CA CYS A 52 -7.91 0.45 -16.43
C CYS A 52 -8.21 -0.73 -17.36
N ASP A 53 -9.45 -1.23 -17.37
CA ASP A 53 -9.87 -2.36 -18.21
C ASP A 53 -9.04 -3.65 -18.00
N TRP A 54 -8.54 -3.87 -16.77
CA TRP A 54 -7.68 -5.03 -16.49
C TRP A 54 -8.45 -6.35 -16.47
N TRP A 55 -9.76 -6.30 -16.26
CA TRP A 55 -10.53 -7.55 -16.33
C TRP A 55 -10.42 -8.22 -17.70
N GLU A 56 -10.34 -7.43 -18.76
CA GLU A 56 -10.20 -7.93 -20.12
C GLU A 56 -8.76 -7.82 -20.65
N ASN A 57 -8.03 -6.76 -20.29
CA ASN A 57 -6.80 -6.36 -20.97
C ASN A 57 -5.56 -6.17 -20.05
N ALA A 58 -5.50 -6.82 -18.88
CA ALA A 58 -4.39 -6.68 -17.92
C ALA A 58 -3.02 -7.03 -18.55
N GLU A 59 -2.98 -8.02 -19.44
CA GLU A 59 -1.75 -8.54 -20.06
C GLU A 59 -1.00 -7.47 -20.86
N ALA A 60 -1.72 -6.48 -21.41
CA ALA A 60 -1.09 -5.36 -22.10
C ALA A 60 -0.31 -4.45 -21.14
N ASP A 61 -0.79 -4.28 -19.91
CA ASP A 61 -0.08 -3.51 -18.88
C ASP A 61 1.03 -4.36 -18.22
N PHE A 62 0.89 -5.68 -18.15
CA PHE A 62 1.99 -6.58 -17.75
C PHE A 62 3.16 -6.51 -18.74
N GLU A 63 2.89 -6.39 -20.04
CA GLU A 63 3.91 -6.16 -21.05
C GLU A 63 4.64 -4.83 -20.82
N ARG A 64 3.88 -3.77 -20.48
CA ARG A 64 4.47 -2.47 -20.12
C ARG A 64 5.32 -2.56 -18.86
N ALA A 65 4.87 -3.27 -17.83
CA ALA A 65 5.65 -3.49 -16.61
C ALA A 65 6.97 -4.24 -16.92
N ALA A 66 6.90 -5.28 -17.74
CA ALA A 66 8.10 -6.01 -18.20
C ALA A 66 9.06 -5.10 -18.98
N ALA A 67 8.53 -4.25 -19.86
CA ALA A 67 9.33 -3.29 -20.62
C ALA A 67 10.04 -2.25 -19.73
N LEU A 68 9.44 -1.89 -18.58
CA LEU A 68 10.06 -1.08 -17.54
C LEU A 68 11.08 -1.86 -16.69
N GLY A 69 11.31 -3.14 -16.95
CA GLY A 69 12.23 -3.99 -16.20
C GLY A 69 11.69 -4.42 -14.83
N ALA A 70 10.40 -4.27 -14.56
CA ALA A 70 9.80 -4.78 -13.34
C ALA A 70 9.91 -6.32 -13.31
N ASN A 71 10.43 -6.85 -12.19
CA ASN A 71 10.54 -8.29 -11.93
C ASN A 71 9.54 -8.78 -10.87
N ALA A 72 8.68 -7.88 -10.36
CA ALA A 72 7.61 -8.17 -9.44
C ALA A 72 6.39 -7.28 -9.71
N LEU A 73 5.19 -7.78 -9.41
CA LEU A 73 3.96 -7.01 -9.50
C LEU A 73 3.00 -7.41 -8.39
N ARG A 74 2.50 -6.42 -7.65
CA ARG A 74 1.47 -6.61 -6.63
C ARG A 74 0.12 -6.24 -7.19
N LEU A 75 -0.82 -7.19 -7.13
CA LEU A 75 -2.22 -7.01 -7.50
C LEU A 75 -3.12 -7.57 -6.40
N SER A 76 -4.40 -7.24 -6.43
CA SER A 76 -5.36 -7.85 -5.50
C SER A 76 -6.39 -8.70 -6.23
N VAL A 77 -6.98 -9.64 -5.52
CA VAL A 77 -8.14 -10.44 -5.95
C VAL A 77 -9.41 -9.80 -5.40
N GLU A 78 -10.34 -9.47 -6.25
CA GLU A 78 -11.62 -8.87 -5.85
C GLU A 78 -12.54 -9.95 -5.25
N TRP A 79 -12.78 -9.84 -3.93
CA TRP A 79 -13.61 -10.81 -3.21
C TRP A 79 -15.02 -10.91 -3.79
N SER A 80 -15.61 -9.78 -4.18
CA SER A 80 -16.96 -9.74 -4.73
C SER A 80 -17.11 -10.46 -6.07
N ARG A 81 -16.03 -10.51 -6.89
CA ARG A 81 -16.01 -11.31 -8.13
C ARG A 81 -15.89 -12.78 -7.84
N VAL A 82 -15.04 -13.16 -6.90
CA VAL A 82 -14.79 -14.56 -6.56
C VAL A 82 -15.95 -15.16 -5.78
N GLU A 83 -16.57 -14.42 -4.86
CA GLU A 83 -17.70 -14.86 -4.03
C GLU A 83 -18.86 -13.84 -4.15
N PRO A 84 -19.58 -13.79 -5.27
CA PRO A 84 -20.66 -12.82 -5.51
C PRO A 84 -21.87 -13.03 -4.59
N ARG A 85 -22.00 -14.22 -3.99
CA ARG A 85 -23.02 -14.57 -2.99
C ARG A 85 -22.40 -15.44 -1.90
N PRO A 86 -22.88 -15.38 -0.66
CA PRO A 86 -22.33 -16.14 0.44
C PRO A 86 -22.15 -17.62 0.10
N GLY A 87 -20.93 -18.13 0.15
CA GLY A 87 -20.61 -19.54 -0.13
C GLY A 87 -20.71 -19.98 -1.58
N THR A 88 -20.98 -19.06 -2.52
CA THR A 88 -21.03 -19.34 -3.97
C THR A 88 -19.82 -18.73 -4.65
N PHE A 89 -18.91 -19.56 -5.13
CA PHE A 89 -17.69 -19.12 -5.77
C PHE A 89 -17.82 -19.15 -7.30
N ASP A 90 -17.30 -18.11 -7.95
CA ASP A 90 -17.24 -18.04 -9.41
C ASP A 90 -15.92 -18.61 -9.92
N GLU A 91 -15.99 -19.82 -10.48
CA GLU A 91 -14.84 -20.53 -11.05
C GLU A 91 -14.25 -19.81 -12.27
N ARG A 92 -15.04 -19.00 -12.99
CA ARG A 92 -14.54 -18.22 -14.13
C ARG A 92 -13.70 -17.07 -13.65
N ALA A 93 -14.11 -16.40 -12.56
CA ALA A 93 -13.31 -15.35 -11.95
C ALA A 93 -11.97 -15.89 -11.44
N LEU A 94 -11.97 -17.03 -10.74
CA LEU A 94 -10.75 -17.68 -10.31
C LEU A 94 -9.85 -18.09 -11.49
N ALA A 95 -10.42 -18.62 -12.57
CA ALA A 95 -9.68 -18.99 -13.77
C ALA A 95 -9.05 -17.74 -14.44
N ARG A 96 -9.78 -16.59 -14.47
CA ARG A 96 -9.23 -15.33 -15.01
C ARG A 96 -8.06 -14.82 -14.21
N TYR A 97 -8.14 -14.84 -12.86
CA TYR A 97 -6.99 -14.51 -12.01
C TYR A 97 -5.82 -15.46 -12.24
N GLY A 98 -6.08 -16.76 -12.41
CA GLY A 98 -5.04 -17.74 -12.77
C GLY A 98 -4.32 -17.35 -14.06
N GLN A 99 -5.05 -16.99 -15.11
CA GLN A 99 -4.49 -16.53 -16.38
C GLN A 99 -3.63 -15.25 -16.21
N MET A 100 -4.10 -14.29 -15.39
CA MET A 100 -3.31 -13.08 -15.09
C MET A 100 -1.98 -13.44 -14.40
N LEU A 101 -1.99 -14.34 -13.41
CA LEU A 101 -0.78 -14.75 -12.71
C LEU A 101 0.18 -15.54 -13.61
N GLU A 102 -0.34 -16.42 -14.44
CA GLU A 102 0.47 -17.13 -15.48
C GLU A 102 1.11 -16.13 -16.45
N ALA A 103 0.33 -15.14 -16.92
CA ALA A 103 0.83 -14.12 -17.83
C ALA A 103 1.96 -13.26 -17.20
N LEU A 104 1.93 -13.00 -15.89
CA LEU A 104 3.02 -12.36 -15.17
C LEU A 104 4.25 -13.27 -15.12
N ARG A 105 4.07 -14.53 -14.74
CA ARG A 105 5.15 -15.53 -14.66
C ARG A 105 5.84 -15.75 -16.02
N ASP A 106 5.08 -15.80 -17.10
CA ASP A 106 5.61 -15.95 -18.46
C ASP A 106 6.51 -14.77 -18.87
N ARG A 107 6.32 -13.61 -18.23
CA ARG A 107 7.14 -12.40 -18.41
C ARG A 107 8.29 -12.28 -17.40
N GLY A 108 8.50 -13.29 -16.55
CA GLY A 108 9.51 -13.25 -15.50
C GLY A 108 9.16 -12.31 -14.34
N ILE A 109 7.87 -11.93 -14.19
CA ILE A 109 7.38 -11.06 -13.13
C ILE A 109 6.81 -11.94 -12.00
N GLU A 110 7.36 -11.82 -10.79
CA GLU A 110 6.86 -12.49 -9.60
C GLU A 110 5.56 -11.82 -9.11
N PRO A 111 4.42 -12.55 -9.04
CA PRO A 111 3.20 -11.99 -8.51
C PRO A 111 3.21 -11.95 -6.98
N MET A 112 2.81 -10.83 -6.38
CA MET A 112 2.39 -10.70 -4.99
C MET A 112 0.88 -10.49 -4.98
N VAL A 113 0.12 -11.42 -4.42
CA VAL A 113 -1.35 -11.38 -4.42
C VAL A 113 -1.88 -10.86 -3.10
N THR A 114 -2.62 -9.74 -3.16
CA THR A 114 -3.35 -9.17 -2.02
C THR A 114 -4.77 -9.75 -1.98
N LEU A 115 -5.17 -10.26 -0.82
CA LEU A 115 -6.46 -10.94 -0.65
C LEU A 115 -7.59 -10.01 -0.19
N HIS A 116 -7.26 -8.89 0.47
CA HIS A 116 -8.21 -7.83 0.81
C HIS A 116 -7.56 -6.46 0.58
N HIS A 117 -8.13 -5.68 -0.33
CA HIS A 117 -7.68 -4.32 -0.62
C HIS A 117 -8.88 -3.35 -0.61
N PHE A 118 -9.40 -3.08 0.61
CA PHE A 118 -10.45 -2.13 0.97
C PHE A 118 -11.88 -2.49 0.55
N THR A 119 -12.08 -3.29 -0.49
CA THR A 119 -13.40 -3.63 -1.00
C THR A 119 -13.99 -4.86 -0.33
N ASN A 120 -15.30 -4.86 -0.15
CA ASN A 120 -16.04 -6.01 0.37
C ASN A 120 -17.21 -6.36 -0.55
N PRO A 121 -17.56 -7.64 -0.72
CA PRO A 121 -18.81 -8.00 -1.38
C PRO A 121 -20.00 -7.28 -0.76
N ARG A 122 -20.96 -6.82 -1.56
CA ARG A 122 -22.15 -6.12 -1.06
C ARG A 122 -22.90 -6.91 0.00
N TRP A 123 -23.06 -8.21 -0.21
CA TRP A 123 -23.73 -9.10 0.77
C TRP A 123 -23.00 -9.13 2.13
N LEU A 124 -21.66 -8.97 2.12
CA LEU A 124 -20.86 -8.91 3.34
C LEU A 124 -21.04 -7.55 4.03
N ALA A 125 -20.91 -6.46 3.26
CA ALA A 125 -21.07 -5.10 3.75
C ALA A 125 -22.47 -4.84 4.32
N GLU A 126 -23.52 -5.29 3.63
CA GLU A 126 -24.92 -5.24 4.08
C GLU A 126 -25.15 -6.06 5.36
N GLY A 127 -24.34 -7.09 5.58
CA GLY A 127 -24.36 -7.90 6.81
C GLY A 127 -23.46 -7.39 7.93
N GLY A 128 -22.99 -6.15 7.88
CA GLY A 128 -22.15 -5.51 8.90
C GLY A 128 -20.65 -5.55 8.61
N GLY A 129 -20.21 -6.25 7.55
CA GLY A 129 -18.81 -6.26 7.11
C GLY A 129 -17.84 -6.69 8.21
N TRP A 130 -16.72 -5.94 8.33
CA TRP A 130 -15.70 -6.21 9.35
C TRP A 130 -16.08 -5.79 10.78
N GLU A 131 -17.27 -5.25 11.01
CA GLU A 131 -17.79 -5.04 12.37
C GLU A 131 -18.17 -6.38 13.01
N GLU A 132 -18.59 -7.35 12.20
CA GLU A 132 -18.99 -8.66 12.64
C GLU A 132 -17.80 -9.62 12.70
N VAL A 133 -17.64 -10.31 13.83
CA VAL A 133 -16.52 -11.24 14.04
C VAL A 133 -16.60 -12.45 13.11
N GLU A 134 -17.79 -12.81 12.67
CA GLU A 134 -18.06 -13.89 11.69
C GLU A 134 -17.40 -13.61 10.33
N THR A 135 -17.08 -12.36 10.03
CA THR A 135 -16.33 -11.97 8.82
C THR A 135 -14.94 -12.60 8.80
N VAL A 136 -14.34 -12.85 9.95
CA VAL A 136 -13.04 -13.55 10.05
C VAL A 136 -13.13 -14.95 9.43
N GLU A 137 -14.18 -15.71 9.74
CA GLU A 137 -14.39 -17.06 9.19
C GLU A 137 -14.77 -17.02 7.71
N ARG A 138 -15.58 -16.03 7.31
CA ARG A 138 -15.94 -15.81 5.90
C ARG A 138 -14.71 -15.48 5.08
N PHE A 139 -13.84 -14.61 5.58
CA PHE A 139 -12.57 -14.29 4.93
C PHE A 139 -11.65 -15.51 4.82
N ALA A 140 -11.51 -16.28 5.90
CA ALA A 140 -10.71 -17.52 5.88
C ALA A 140 -11.22 -18.53 4.83
N ARG A 141 -12.55 -18.65 4.65
CA ARG A 141 -13.16 -19.48 3.61
C ARG A 141 -12.86 -18.96 2.20
N PHE A 142 -12.97 -17.65 1.98
CA PHE A 142 -12.60 -17.00 0.72
C PHE A 142 -11.12 -17.25 0.42
N VAL A 143 -10.23 -16.99 1.38
CA VAL A 143 -8.79 -17.23 1.25
C VAL A 143 -8.48 -18.67 0.86
N ARG A 144 -9.11 -19.65 1.53
CA ARG A 144 -8.95 -21.07 1.19
C ARG A 144 -9.26 -21.31 -0.28
N ARG A 145 -10.38 -20.79 -0.77
CA ARG A 145 -10.79 -21.03 -2.15
C ARG A 145 -9.86 -20.37 -3.16
N VAL A 146 -9.39 -19.16 -2.86
CA VAL A 146 -8.41 -18.43 -3.70
C VAL A 146 -7.09 -19.19 -3.74
N VAL A 147 -6.55 -19.61 -2.60
CA VAL A 147 -5.26 -20.31 -2.51
C VAL A 147 -5.32 -21.70 -3.16
N GLU A 148 -6.42 -22.43 -3.02
CA GLU A 148 -6.64 -23.69 -3.76
C GLU A 148 -6.57 -23.51 -5.28
N ALA A 149 -7.09 -22.38 -5.79
CA ALA A 149 -7.12 -22.11 -7.22
C ALA A 149 -5.80 -21.51 -7.73
N LEU A 150 -5.22 -20.56 -7.01
CA LEU A 150 -4.10 -19.73 -7.49
C LEU A 150 -2.74 -20.15 -6.91
N GLY A 151 -2.73 -21.03 -5.89
CA GLY A 151 -1.51 -21.52 -5.26
C GLY A 151 -0.47 -22.14 -6.21
N PRO A 152 -0.85 -22.83 -7.28
CA PRO A 152 0.14 -23.32 -8.25
C PRO A 152 0.97 -22.22 -8.93
N THR A 153 0.45 -20.98 -8.98
CA THR A 153 1.10 -19.85 -9.67
C THR A 153 1.58 -18.74 -8.74
N CYS A 154 1.17 -18.75 -7.45
CA CYS A 154 1.54 -17.73 -6.47
C CYS A 154 1.90 -18.37 -5.13
N ASP A 155 3.00 -17.91 -4.53
CA ASP A 155 3.47 -18.27 -3.19
C ASP A 155 3.76 -17.06 -2.30
N LEU A 156 3.57 -15.84 -2.81
CA LEU A 156 3.78 -14.57 -2.08
C LEU A 156 2.43 -13.88 -1.86
N TRP A 157 1.92 -13.98 -0.64
CA TRP A 157 0.58 -13.55 -0.28
C TRP A 157 0.58 -12.34 0.66
N CYS A 158 -0.11 -11.28 0.28
CA CYS A 158 -0.47 -10.17 1.13
C CYS A 158 -1.92 -10.37 1.61
N THR A 159 -2.12 -10.67 2.88
CA THR A 159 -3.48 -11.01 3.36
C THR A 159 -4.41 -9.82 3.34
N ILE A 160 -3.95 -8.67 3.84
CA ILE A 160 -4.74 -7.44 3.98
C ILE A 160 -3.86 -6.25 3.65
N ASN A 161 -4.39 -5.31 2.86
CA ASN A 161 -3.79 -4.00 2.65
C ASN A 161 -4.27 -3.03 3.72
N GLU A 162 -3.35 -2.35 4.40
CA GLU A 162 -3.56 -1.19 5.24
C GLU A 162 -4.77 -1.27 6.19
N PRO A 163 -4.82 -2.23 7.11
CA PRO A 163 -5.96 -2.37 8.00
C PRO A 163 -6.25 -1.09 8.82
N ASN A 164 -5.19 -0.32 9.14
CA ASN A 164 -5.29 0.96 9.85
C ASN A 164 -5.94 2.06 9.00
N VAL A 165 -5.64 2.16 7.71
CA VAL A 165 -6.27 3.12 6.80
C VAL A 165 -7.73 2.76 6.58
N TYR A 166 -8.03 1.50 6.31
CA TYR A 166 -9.41 1.04 6.15
C TYR A 166 -10.28 1.37 7.38
N ALA A 167 -9.80 1.04 8.59
CA ALA A 167 -10.52 1.34 9.82
C ALA A 167 -10.64 2.84 10.09
N TYR A 168 -9.60 3.62 9.77
CA TYR A 168 -9.61 5.07 9.94
C TYR A 168 -10.59 5.74 8.97
N GLN A 169 -10.46 5.49 7.67
CA GLN A 169 -11.24 6.16 6.64
C GLN A 169 -12.72 5.77 6.66
N GLY A 170 -13.00 4.48 6.82
CA GLY A 170 -14.37 3.97 6.79
C GLY A 170 -15.15 4.13 8.09
N TYR A 171 -14.45 4.12 9.26
CA TYR A 171 -15.13 4.01 10.55
C TYR A 171 -14.80 5.10 11.55
N LEU A 172 -13.76 5.92 11.31
CA LEU A 172 -13.44 7.06 12.16
C LEU A 172 -13.63 8.39 11.43
N ALA A 173 -13.07 8.54 10.23
CA ALA A 173 -13.24 9.72 9.39
C ALA A 173 -14.59 9.71 8.63
N GLY A 174 -15.11 8.53 8.29
CA GLY A 174 -16.39 8.35 7.63
C GLY A 174 -16.43 8.81 6.17
N VAL A 175 -15.27 8.90 5.51
CA VAL A 175 -15.15 9.36 4.13
C VAL A 175 -15.11 8.22 3.11
N TRP A 176 -14.96 6.97 3.59
CA TRP A 176 -15.04 5.75 2.81
C TRP A 176 -16.22 4.89 3.27
N PRO A 177 -16.64 3.86 2.49
CA PRO A 177 -17.65 2.91 2.96
C PRO A 177 -17.23 2.28 4.31
N PRO A 178 -18.15 2.11 5.27
CA PRO A 178 -19.56 2.41 5.24
C PRO A 178 -19.93 3.85 5.74
N GLY A 179 -18.97 4.76 5.88
CA GLY A 179 -19.21 6.15 6.24
C GLY A 179 -19.54 6.39 7.72
N LYS A 180 -18.97 5.60 8.61
CA LYS A 180 -19.17 5.71 10.06
C LYS A 180 -18.12 6.61 10.72
N SER A 181 -18.47 7.21 11.86
CA SER A 181 -17.58 8.00 12.69
C SER A 181 -17.73 7.59 14.15
N ASP A 182 -17.21 6.39 14.46
CA ASP A 182 -17.24 5.81 15.81
C ASP A 182 -15.94 5.07 16.14
N LEU A 183 -15.23 5.54 17.16
CA LEU A 183 -13.95 5.00 17.56
C LEU A 183 -14.02 3.52 18.01
N ARG A 184 -15.09 3.14 18.72
CA ARG A 184 -15.21 1.76 19.22
C ARG A 184 -15.37 0.82 18.06
N THR A 185 -16.21 1.18 17.11
CA THR A 185 -16.40 0.41 15.87
C THR A 185 -15.10 0.35 15.06
N ALA A 186 -14.39 1.46 14.89
CA ALA A 186 -13.09 1.47 14.20
C ALA A 186 -12.09 0.50 14.86
N MET A 187 -11.99 0.50 16.19
CA MET A 187 -11.10 -0.43 16.91
C MET A 187 -11.55 -1.88 16.82
N GLN A 188 -12.87 -2.14 16.80
CA GLN A 188 -13.41 -3.49 16.58
C GLN A 188 -13.09 -4.01 15.18
N VAL A 189 -13.33 -3.18 14.16
CA VAL A 189 -12.98 -3.48 12.76
C VAL A 189 -11.50 -3.79 12.63
N MET A 190 -10.63 -2.96 13.20
CA MET A 190 -9.19 -3.18 13.19
C MET A 190 -8.81 -4.53 13.83
N ARG A 191 -9.43 -4.88 14.96
CA ARG A 191 -9.21 -6.19 15.60
C ARG A 191 -9.67 -7.34 14.71
N ASN A 192 -10.84 -7.22 14.08
CA ASN A 192 -11.37 -8.27 13.21
C ASN A 192 -10.53 -8.44 11.94
N LEU A 193 -9.99 -7.33 11.37
CA LEU A 193 -9.03 -7.39 10.27
C LEU A 193 -7.76 -8.16 10.68
N LEU A 194 -7.19 -7.86 11.85
CA LEU A 194 -6.01 -8.59 12.34
C LEU A 194 -6.32 -10.05 12.63
N LEU A 195 -7.50 -10.37 13.18
CA LEU A 195 -7.93 -11.76 13.35
C LEU A 195 -8.11 -12.46 12.00
N GLY A 196 -8.65 -11.73 10.99
CA GLY A 196 -8.74 -12.18 9.61
C GLY A 196 -7.37 -12.49 9.01
N HIS A 197 -6.40 -11.60 9.21
CA HIS A 197 -5.00 -11.85 8.82
C HIS A 197 -4.47 -13.16 9.43
N GLY A 198 -4.60 -13.33 10.76
CA GLY A 198 -4.12 -14.54 11.43
C GLY A 198 -4.85 -15.81 11.01
N ALA A 199 -6.13 -15.72 10.65
CA ALA A 199 -6.88 -16.85 10.09
C ALA A 199 -6.42 -17.18 8.67
N ALA A 200 -6.25 -16.17 7.82
CA ALA A 200 -5.71 -16.31 6.46
C ALA A 200 -4.30 -16.93 6.47
N TYR A 201 -3.42 -16.46 7.33
CA TYR A 201 -2.06 -17.00 7.49
C TYR A 201 -2.07 -18.51 7.71
N ARG A 202 -2.90 -18.98 8.65
CA ARG A 202 -3.01 -20.42 8.94
C ARG A 202 -3.60 -21.23 7.78
N VAL A 203 -4.61 -20.70 7.11
CA VAL A 203 -5.22 -21.35 5.94
C VAL A 203 -4.23 -21.48 4.80
N ILE A 204 -3.44 -20.42 4.54
CA ILE A 204 -2.45 -20.44 3.48
C ILE A 204 -1.37 -21.48 3.77
N HIS A 205 -0.80 -21.49 4.99
CA HIS A 205 0.23 -22.47 5.36
C HIS A 205 -0.29 -23.91 5.49
N GLU A 206 -1.58 -24.11 5.75
CA GLU A 206 -2.21 -25.45 5.67
C GLU A 206 -2.19 -25.98 4.23
N LEU A 207 -2.44 -25.11 3.24
CA LEU A 207 -2.51 -25.48 1.83
C LEU A 207 -1.13 -25.41 1.12
N GLN A 208 -0.31 -24.47 1.51
CA GLN A 208 1.01 -24.21 0.97
C GLN A 208 2.00 -23.96 2.12
N PRO A 209 2.62 -25.02 2.70
CA PRO A 209 3.52 -24.87 3.84
C PRO A 209 4.71 -23.92 3.61
N GLU A 210 5.21 -23.81 2.37
CA GLU A 210 6.35 -22.98 1.98
C GLU A 210 5.94 -21.58 1.48
N ALA A 211 4.65 -21.23 1.55
CA ALA A 211 4.19 -19.91 1.14
C ALA A 211 4.83 -18.80 2.00
N ARG A 212 5.00 -17.64 1.41
CA ARG A 212 5.46 -16.41 2.08
C ARG A 212 4.25 -15.50 2.33
N VAL A 213 3.85 -15.37 3.57
CA VAL A 213 2.60 -14.69 3.96
C VAL A 213 2.89 -13.48 4.83
N GLY A 214 2.37 -12.34 4.44
CA GLY A 214 2.46 -11.11 5.20
C GLY A 214 1.24 -10.21 4.99
N PHE A 215 1.36 -8.96 5.38
CA PHE A 215 0.37 -7.92 5.03
C PHE A 215 1.08 -6.57 4.82
N ALA A 216 0.42 -5.64 4.15
CA ALA A 216 0.92 -4.30 3.94
C ALA A 216 0.42 -3.35 5.03
N HIS A 217 1.34 -2.67 5.70
CA HIS A 217 1.04 -1.70 6.76
C HIS A 217 1.35 -0.29 6.29
N ASN A 218 0.35 0.58 6.31
CA ASN A 218 0.59 2.00 6.10
C ASN A 218 1.27 2.59 7.34
N MET A 219 2.37 3.31 7.12
CA MET A 219 3.06 4.03 8.17
C MET A 219 3.28 5.48 7.76
N GLN A 220 3.11 6.37 8.73
CA GLN A 220 3.39 7.80 8.57
C GLN A 220 4.40 8.25 9.63
N VAL A 221 5.13 9.31 9.32
CA VAL A 221 5.94 10.00 10.32
C VAL A 221 5.07 11.04 11.02
N PHE A 222 5.03 10.98 12.35
CA PHE A 222 4.35 11.98 13.18
C PHE A 222 5.40 12.71 13.99
N ASP A 223 5.73 13.93 13.58
CA ASP A 223 6.66 14.79 14.28
C ASP A 223 5.93 15.84 15.14
N PRO A 224 6.49 16.23 16.31
CA PRO A 224 5.89 17.31 17.09
C PRO A 224 6.00 18.65 16.35
N ALA A 225 4.90 19.37 16.18
CA ALA A 225 4.89 20.70 15.55
C ALA A 225 5.85 21.68 16.23
N ASN A 226 6.02 21.56 17.55
CA ASN A 226 7.09 22.20 18.28
C ASN A 226 7.90 21.16 19.07
N PRO A 227 9.12 20.81 18.61
CA PRO A 227 9.98 19.81 19.27
C PRO A 227 10.33 20.15 20.73
N ARG A 228 10.22 21.41 21.13
CA ARG A 228 10.46 21.87 22.51
C ARG A 228 9.22 21.75 23.40
N SER A 229 8.02 21.62 22.83
CA SER A 229 6.76 21.44 23.58
C SER A 229 6.61 20.01 24.08
N PRO A 230 6.54 19.76 25.41
CA PRO A 230 6.28 18.42 25.93
C PRO A 230 4.92 17.86 25.50
N LEU A 231 3.91 18.75 25.33
CA LEU A 231 2.56 18.34 24.94
C LEU A 231 2.53 17.93 23.48
N ASP A 232 3.22 18.64 22.58
CA ASP A 232 3.28 18.28 21.15
C ASP A 232 4.07 16.94 20.98
N ARG A 233 5.15 16.78 21.70
CA ARG A 233 5.88 15.48 21.72
C ARG A 233 5.02 14.33 22.22
N PHE A 234 4.21 14.58 23.25
CA PHE A 234 3.27 13.55 23.74
C PHE A 234 2.21 13.23 22.69
N ALA A 235 1.60 14.27 22.05
CA ALA A 235 0.59 14.13 21.02
C ALA A 235 1.12 13.36 19.81
N ALA A 236 2.30 13.71 19.29
CA ALA A 236 2.96 13.00 18.19
C ALA A 236 3.27 11.54 18.55
N SER A 237 3.86 11.30 19.74
CA SER A 237 4.13 9.93 20.22
C SER A 237 2.85 9.11 20.42
N PHE A 238 1.75 9.74 20.81
CA PHE A 238 0.46 9.07 20.97
C PHE A 238 -0.08 8.60 19.61
N LEU A 239 -0.08 9.49 18.60
CA LEU A 239 -0.52 9.13 17.23
C LEU A 239 0.38 8.05 16.63
N ASP A 240 1.70 8.18 16.75
CA ASP A 240 2.64 7.17 16.29
C ASP A 240 2.38 5.78 16.91
N ARG A 241 2.14 5.74 18.22
CA ARG A 241 1.81 4.49 18.92
C ARG A 241 0.48 3.90 18.47
N ALA A 242 -0.52 4.75 18.24
CA ALA A 242 -1.85 4.30 17.85
C ALA A 242 -1.89 3.84 16.39
N TYR A 243 -1.27 4.58 15.49
CA TYR A 243 -1.35 4.37 14.06
C TYR A 243 -0.31 3.36 13.55
N ASN A 244 0.98 3.57 13.91
CA ASN A 244 2.08 2.75 13.41
C ASN A 244 2.33 1.51 14.28
N GLN A 245 2.40 1.70 15.62
CA GLN A 245 3.00 0.67 16.48
C GLN A 245 2.00 -0.33 17.07
N ALA A 246 0.70 0.03 17.19
CA ALA A 246 -0.28 -0.83 17.86
C ALA A 246 -0.42 -2.20 17.16
N VAL A 247 -0.46 -2.21 15.84
CA VAL A 247 -0.53 -3.41 15.01
C VAL A 247 0.73 -4.25 15.19
N LEU A 248 1.90 -3.65 14.96
CA LEU A 248 3.19 -4.35 15.02
C LEU A 248 3.45 -4.98 16.39
N ARG A 249 3.13 -4.24 17.47
CA ARG A 249 3.27 -4.75 18.85
C ARG A 249 2.29 -5.90 19.13
N THR A 250 1.07 -5.83 18.63
CA THR A 250 0.09 -6.90 18.78
C THR A 250 0.59 -8.18 18.13
N LEU A 251 1.06 -8.12 16.90
CA LEU A 251 1.58 -9.27 16.15
C LEU A 251 2.87 -9.82 16.77
N LYS A 252 3.80 -8.95 17.16
CA LYS A 252 5.07 -9.36 17.77
C LYS A 252 4.87 -10.06 19.13
N ARG A 253 3.97 -9.52 19.97
CA ARG A 253 3.82 -9.97 21.37
C ARG A 253 2.69 -10.97 21.58
N GLY A 254 1.71 -11.04 20.68
CA GLY A 254 0.48 -11.80 20.90
C GLY A 254 -0.39 -11.23 22.01
N LEU A 255 -0.35 -9.90 22.17
CA LEU A 255 -1.12 -9.14 23.16
C LEU A 255 -1.73 -7.93 22.46
N TRP A 256 -3.02 -7.67 22.70
CA TRP A 256 -3.63 -6.44 22.19
C TRP A 256 -2.88 -5.21 22.74
N ALA A 257 -2.36 -4.39 21.83
CA ALA A 257 -1.70 -3.14 22.15
C ALA A 257 -2.69 -1.97 22.06
N PHE A 258 -2.61 -1.03 23.02
CA PHE A 258 -3.40 0.19 22.96
C PHE A 258 -3.18 0.96 21.62
N PRO A 259 -4.24 1.45 20.93
CA PRO A 259 -5.66 1.51 21.35
C PRO A 259 -6.51 0.29 20.99
N LEU A 260 -5.95 -0.77 20.41
CA LEU A 260 -6.69 -1.95 19.94
C LEU A 260 -7.34 -2.75 21.08
N GLY A 261 -6.96 -2.52 22.33
CA GLY A 261 -7.54 -3.17 23.50
C GLY A 261 -6.51 -3.69 24.49
N PHE A 262 -6.95 -4.64 25.31
CA PHE A 262 -6.15 -5.30 26.34
C PHE A 262 -6.39 -6.81 26.30
N GLY A 263 -5.42 -7.59 26.79
CA GLY A 263 -5.52 -9.04 26.90
C GLY A 263 -4.77 -9.79 25.80
N LEU A 264 -5.01 -11.11 25.77
CA LEU A 264 -4.28 -12.03 24.91
C LEU A 264 -4.79 -11.97 23.46
N ALA A 265 -3.86 -12.02 22.52
CA ALA A 265 -4.06 -12.15 21.09
C ALA A 265 -3.08 -13.20 20.52
N LEU A 266 -2.92 -14.33 21.24
CA LEU A 266 -1.90 -15.36 20.97
C LEU A 266 -2.03 -15.97 19.57
N ASN A 267 -3.24 -16.01 19.02
CA ASN A 267 -3.50 -16.46 17.67
C ASN A 267 -2.97 -15.52 16.56
N LEU A 268 -2.45 -14.35 16.94
CA LEU A 268 -1.81 -13.39 16.02
C LEU A 268 -0.29 -13.42 16.12
N ARG A 269 0.27 -14.08 17.14
CA ARG A 269 1.72 -14.17 17.29
C ARG A 269 2.30 -15.13 16.24
N ASN A 270 3.42 -14.73 15.63
CA ASN A 270 4.11 -15.51 14.59
C ASN A 270 3.20 -15.81 13.36
N THR A 271 2.45 -14.80 12.90
CA THR A 271 1.61 -14.90 11.70
C THR A 271 2.15 -14.04 10.57
N LEU A 272 3.46 -13.79 10.54
CA LEU A 272 4.16 -13.05 9.48
C LEU A 272 5.42 -13.81 9.07
N ASP A 273 5.61 -14.00 7.77
CA ASP A 273 6.87 -14.41 7.16
C ASP A 273 7.61 -13.19 6.59
N TRP A 274 6.89 -12.11 6.32
CA TRP A 274 7.38 -10.83 5.88
C TRP A 274 6.42 -9.70 6.30
N ILE A 275 6.89 -8.45 6.25
CA ILE A 275 6.06 -7.26 6.50
C ILE A 275 6.16 -6.28 5.33
N GLY A 276 5.03 -5.71 4.92
CA GLY A 276 4.93 -4.66 3.93
C GLY A 276 4.90 -3.27 4.53
N LEU A 277 5.61 -2.33 3.91
CA LEU A 277 5.56 -0.91 4.17
C LEU A 277 4.86 -0.19 3.02
N ASN A 278 3.75 0.50 3.33
CA ASN A 278 3.21 1.55 2.48
C ASN A 278 3.57 2.88 3.12
N TYR A 279 4.37 3.70 2.41
CA TYR A 279 4.83 4.99 2.90
C TYR A 279 4.59 6.09 1.88
N TYR A 280 4.04 7.23 2.33
CA TYR A 280 3.72 8.36 1.46
C TYR A 280 4.19 9.71 1.99
N THR A 281 4.04 9.99 3.30
CA THR A 281 4.20 11.35 3.81
C THR A 281 4.48 11.43 5.31
N ARG A 282 4.70 12.67 5.78
CA ARG A 282 4.84 13.06 7.18
C ARG A 282 3.73 14.03 7.58
N GLU A 283 3.40 14.08 8.87
CA GLU A 283 2.55 15.09 9.49
C GLU A 283 3.19 15.70 10.74
N LEU A 284 3.03 16.99 10.93
CA LEU A 284 3.35 17.68 12.16
C LEU A 284 2.15 17.66 13.10
N VAL A 285 2.39 17.35 14.38
CA VAL A 285 1.35 17.15 15.38
C VAL A 285 1.51 18.15 16.52
N ALA A 286 0.50 18.99 16.73
CA ALA A 286 0.39 19.87 17.89
C ALA A 286 -0.68 19.33 18.86
N PHE A 287 -0.48 19.53 20.16
CA PHE A 287 -1.52 19.33 21.15
C PHE A 287 -2.52 20.47 21.09
N ASP A 288 -3.81 20.16 20.96
CA ASP A 288 -4.90 21.13 20.92
C ASP A 288 -6.05 20.69 21.82
N ARG A 289 -6.19 21.33 22.97
CA ARG A 289 -7.23 21.01 23.96
C ARG A 289 -8.66 21.25 23.46
N THR A 290 -8.84 21.95 22.36
CA THR A 290 -10.15 22.23 21.78
C THR A 290 -10.65 21.14 20.84
N ARG A 291 -9.74 20.22 20.44
CA ARG A 291 -9.97 19.16 19.46
C ARG A 291 -10.13 17.79 20.12
N SER A 292 -11.14 17.65 20.99
CA SER A 292 -11.44 16.36 21.63
C SER A 292 -11.87 15.27 20.63
N ASP A 293 -12.44 15.68 19.50
CA ASP A 293 -12.81 14.85 18.35
C ASP A 293 -11.63 14.14 17.68
N THR A 294 -10.45 14.75 17.73
CA THR A 294 -9.20 14.20 17.17
C THR A 294 -8.17 13.84 18.24
N PHE A 295 -8.62 13.39 19.42
CA PHE A 295 -7.76 13.03 20.55
C PHE A 295 -6.84 14.16 21.03
N PHE A 296 -7.34 15.40 21.02
CA PHE A 296 -6.60 16.61 21.38
C PHE A 296 -5.36 16.83 20.50
N THR A 297 -5.40 16.38 19.23
CA THR A 297 -4.33 16.60 18.27
C THR A 297 -4.79 17.49 17.12
N ARG A 298 -3.92 18.35 16.66
CA ARG A 298 -4.06 19.11 15.42
C ARG A 298 -2.91 18.74 14.50
N ARG A 299 -3.23 18.26 13.32
CA ARG A 299 -2.25 17.89 12.28
C ARG A 299 -2.04 19.06 11.34
N SER A 300 -0.85 19.22 10.85
CA SER A 300 -0.43 20.25 9.89
C SER A 300 0.83 19.81 9.16
N HIS A 301 1.22 20.60 8.18
CA HIS A 301 2.48 20.46 7.46
C HIS A 301 3.46 21.55 7.92
N ALA A 302 4.76 21.39 7.61
CA ALA A 302 5.74 22.43 7.88
C ALA A 302 5.45 23.64 6.97
N ASP A 303 5.74 24.85 7.47
CA ASP A 303 5.47 26.10 6.72
C ASP A 303 6.28 26.19 5.42
N ASP A 304 7.43 25.52 5.37
CA ASP A 304 8.36 25.44 4.23
C ASP A 304 8.30 24.08 3.52
N ALA A 305 7.32 23.22 3.85
CA ALA A 305 7.20 21.93 3.20
C ALA A 305 6.83 22.07 1.73
N GLU A 306 7.50 21.29 0.91
CA GLU A 306 7.03 21.05 -0.44
C GLU A 306 5.83 20.09 -0.39
N MET A 307 4.71 20.56 -0.93
CA MET A 307 3.46 19.80 -0.93
C MET A 307 3.33 18.99 -2.21
N LEU A 308 2.83 17.79 -2.07
CA LEU A 308 2.45 16.93 -3.20
C LEU A 308 1.16 17.42 -3.85
N ASP A 309 0.95 17.07 -5.10
CA ASP A 309 -0.25 17.43 -5.85
C ASP A 309 -1.54 17.10 -5.10
N GLY A 310 -2.55 17.94 -5.31
CA GLY A 310 -3.83 17.82 -4.61
C GLY A 310 -3.77 18.02 -3.10
N GLY A 311 -2.61 18.44 -2.54
CA GLY A 311 -2.43 18.55 -1.09
C GLY A 311 -2.37 17.22 -0.39
N TYR A 312 -1.95 16.16 -1.07
CA TYR A 312 -1.92 14.79 -0.57
C TYR A 312 -1.02 14.61 0.66
N GLY A 313 0.04 15.40 0.77
CA GLY A 313 0.96 15.38 1.91
C GLY A 313 2.25 16.15 1.62
N GLU A 314 3.21 16.07 2.53
CA GLU A 314 4.55 16.62 2.36
C GLU A 314 5.45 15.66 1.55
N PHE A 315 6.29 16.22 0.70
CA PHE A 315 7.42 15.53 0.12
C PHE A 315 8.48 15.30 1.21
N TYR A 316 8.60 14.07 1.72
CA TYR A 316 9.49 13.77 2.86
C TYR A 316 10.18 12.41 2.72
N PRO A 317 11.28 12.30 1.96
CA PRO A 317 11.95 11.04 1.68
C PRO A 317 12.58 10.37 2.90
N GLU A 318 13.07 11.12 3.90
CA GLU A 318 13.70 10.57 5.11
C GLU A 318 12.74 9.71 5.93
N GLY A 319 11.45 9.95 5.78
CA GLY A 319 10.41 9.21 6.50
C GLY A 319 10.39 7.73 6.17
N ILE A 320 10.76 7.33 4.95
CA ILE A 320 10.81 5.92 4.58
C ILE A 320 11.88 5.17 5.40
N THR A 321 13.05 5.80 5.63
CA THR A 321 14.10 5.24 6.49
C THR A 321 13.64 5.10 7.93
N CYS A 322 12.94 6.11 8.48
CA CYS A 322 12.37 6.05 9.83
C CYS A 322 11.37 4.89 9.99
N CYS A 323 10.56 4.64 8.97
CA CYS A 323 9.61 3.52 8.97
C CYS A 323 10.32 2.17 8.84
N LEU A 324 11.33 2.05 7.95
CA LEU A 324 12.12 0.84 7.77
C LEU A 324 12.92 0.47 9.04
N GLU A 325 13.47 1.45 9.75
CA GLU A 325 14.13 1.24 11.05
C GLU A 325 13.20 0.58 12.05
N ARG A 326 11.95 1.04 12.15
CA ARG A 326 10.96 0.45 13.05
C ARG A 326 10.54 -0.96 12.64
N LEU A 327 10.40 -1.21 11.35
CA LEU A 327 10.04 -2.53 10.84
C LEU A 327 11.19 -3.53 11.00
N SER A 328 12.44 -3.09 10.90
CA SER A 328 13.63 -3.94 11.10
C SER A 328 13.67 -4.57 12.51
N GLU A 329 13.03 -3.96 13.52
CA GLU A 329 12.88 -4.55 14.86
C GLU A 329 12.07 -5.86 14.88
N LEU A 330 11.36 -6.20 13.81
CA LEU A 330 10.61 -7.46 13.71
C LEU A 330 11.50 -8.64 13.32
N ASP A 331 12.72 -8.41 12.82
CA ASP A 331 13.64 -9.43 12.28
C ASP A 331 12.99 -10.26 11.13
N LEU A 332 12.18 -9.61 10.29
CA LEU A 332 11.49 -10.21 9.16
C LEU A 332 11.89 -9.52 7.85
N PRO A 333 11.85 -10.23 6.70
CA PRO A 333 11.94 -9.59 5.40
C PRO A 333 10.94 -8.44 5.26
N ILE A 334 11.39 -7.30 4.70
CA ILE A 334 10.56 -6.11 4.50
C ILE A 334 10.41 -5.88 2.99
N TYR A 335 9.18 -5.74 2.53
CA TYR A 335 8.90 -5.22 1.20
C TYR A 335 8.32 -3.80 1.34
N ILE A 336 8.82 -2.84 0.57
CA ILE A 336 8.11 -1.58 0.38
C ILE A 336 7.01 -1.88 -0.62
N THR A 337 5.80 -2.14 -0.08
CA THR A 337 4.67 -2.64 -0.88
C THR A 337 3.94 -1.53 -1.61
N GLU A 338 4.11 -0.29 -1.17
CA GLU A 338 3.67 0.91 -1.89
C GLU A 338 4.53 2.11 -1.49
N ASN A 339 4.98 2.86 -2.49
CA ASN A 339 5.53 4.20 -2.36
C ASN A 339 5.38 4.92 -3.70
N GLY A 340 4.88 6.14 -3.68
CA GLY A 340 4.62 6.95 -4.86
C GLY A 340 4.00 8.29 -4.47
N ILE A 341 3.78 9.13 -5.46
CA ILE A 341 3.15 10.45 -5.27
C ILE A 341 2.12 10.72 -6.38
N PRO A 342 1.06 11.48 -6.07
CA PRO A 342 0.24 12.06 -7.13
C PRO A 342 1.05 13.17 -7.79
N ASP A 343 1.10 13.17 -9.13
CA ASP A 343 1.88 14.11 -9.92
C ASP A 343 1.41 13.98 -11.38
N ASP A 344 0.57 14.92 -11.83
CA ASP A 344 -0.08 14.82 -13.14
C ASP A 344 0.86 15.19 -14.29
N ASP A 345 1.71 16.19 -14.10
CA ASP A 345 2.68 16.67 -15.10
C ASP A 345 4.07 16.04 -15.01
N ASP A 346 4.27 15.15 -14.02
CA ASP A 346 5.48 14.35 -13.81
C ASP A 346 6.74 15.18 -13.48
N ASP A 347 6.58 16.36 -12.87
CA ASP A 347 7.70 17.23 -12.52
C ASP A 347 8.35 16.89 -11.16
N GLN A 348 7.61 16.27 -10.24
CA GLN A 348 8.08 15.84 -8.92
C GLN A 348 8.47 14.35 -8.86
N ARG A 349 7.81 13.46 -9.63
CA ARG A 349 7.96 12.01 -9.51
C ARG A 349 9.37 11.50 -9.84
N PRO A 350 10.12 12.03 -10.84
CA PRO A 350 11.52 11.63 -11.04
C PRO A 350 12.39 11.90 -9.80
N ARG A 351 12.24 13.07 -9.19
CA ARG A 351 12.95 13.42 -7.95
C ARG A 351 12.51 12.55 -6.78
N HIS A 352 11.21 12.30 -6.64
CA HIS A 352 10.66 11.39 -5.62
C HIS A 352 11.28 10.00 -5.72
N LEU A 353 11.35 9.41 -6.91
CA LEU A 353 11.95 8.10 -7.12
C LEU A 353 13.41 8.07 -6.65
N LEU A 354 14.23 9.03 -7.09
CA LEU A 354 15.66 9.05 -6.74
C LEU A 354 15.89 9.26 -5.26
N THR A 355 15.20 10.21 -4.63
CA THR A 355 15.40 10.51 -3.20
C THR A 355 14.89 9.41 -2.28
N HIS A 356 13.69 8.84 -2.56
CA HIS A 356 13.17 7.76 -1.75
C HIS A 356 13.98 6.46 -1.92
N LEU A 357 14.38 6.12 -3.14
CA LEU A 357 15.24 4.96 -3.39
C LEU A 357 16.63 5.14 -2.78
N HIS A 358 17.18 6.36 -2.75
CA HIS A 358 18.42 6.63 -2.04
C HIS A 358 18.28 6.37 -0.53
N GLN A 359 17.16 6.77 0.08
CA GLN A 359 16.86 6.43 1.48
C GLN A 359 16.69 4.91 1.70
N VAL A 360 16.07 4.21 0.76
CA VAL A 360 15.97 2.74 0.77
C VAL A 360 17.37 2.11 0.69
N TRP A 361 18.25 2.63 -0.17
CA TRP A 361 19.62 2.18 -0.26
C TRP A 361 20.36 2.36 1.09
N HIS A 362 20.19 3.50 1.77
CA HIS A 362 20.76 3.71 3.11
C HIS A 362 20.26 2.66 4.12
N ALA A 363 18.99 2.29 4.07
CA ALA A 363 18.44 1.24 4.92
C ALA A 363 19.09 -0.13 4.63
N VAL A 364 19.27 -0.46 3.35
CA VAL A 364 19.99 -1.68 2.92
C VAL A 364 21.44 -1.68 3.42
N GLN A 365 22.17 -0.54 3.32
CA GLN A 365 23.54 -0.43 3.85
C GLN A 365 23.61 -0.58 5.37
N ARG A 366 22.54 -0.26 6.10
CA ARG A 366 22.40 -0.53 7.54
C ARG A 366 21.99 -1.96 7.84
N CYS A 367 21.98 -2.85 6.85
CA CYS A 367 21.58 -4.25 6.95
C CYS A 367 20.11 -4.45 7.35
N TYR A 368 19.23 -3.50 7.07
CA TYR A 368 17.79 -3.76 7.18
C TYR A 368 17.37 -4.74 6.06
N PRO A 369 16.55 -5.74 6.38
CA PRO A 369 16.23 -6.83 5.43
C PRO A 369 15.20 -6.39 4.36
N VAL A 370 15.51 -5.34 3.62
CA VAL A 370 14.65 -4.80 2.55
C VAL A 370 14.83 -5.64 1.29
N MET A 371 13.76 -6.33 0.90
CA MET A 371 13.75 -7.29 -0.22
C MET A 371 13.34 -6.69 -1.55
N GLY A 372 12.65 -5.55 -1.55
CA GLY A 372 12.16 -4.93 -2.78
C GLY A 372 11.34 -3.66 -2.55
N TYR A 373 11.08 -2.99 -3.66
CA TYR A 373 10.34 -1.75 -3.76
C TYR A 373 9.27 -1.87 -4.84
N TYR A 374 8.01 -1.62 -4.48
CA TYR A 374 6.86 -1.62 -5.38
C TYR A 374 6.35 -0.19 -5.52
N HIS A 375 6.52 0.38 -6.70
CA HIS A 375 6.01 1.73 -6.97
C HIS A 375 4.48 1.73 -7.02
N TRP A 376 3.85 2.66 -6.31
CA TRP A 376 2.45 2.97 -6.46
C TRP A 376 2.30 4.14 -7.42
N THR A 377 1.92 3.91 -8.70
CA THR A 377 1.39 2.71 -9.34
C THR A 377 1.89 2.62 -10.80
N LEU A 378 1.62 1.51 -11.48
CA LEU A 378 2.03 1.33 -12.88
C LEU A 378 1.32 2.31 -13.82
N VAL A 379 -0.02 2.33 -13.78
CA VAL A 379 -0.90 3.13 -14.63
C VAL A 379 -1.81 3.96 -13.73
N ASP A 380 -2.09 5.22 -14.10
CA ASP A 380 -3.10 6.01 -13.41
C ASP A 380 -4.38 5.20 -13.25
N ASN A 381 -4.98 5.23 -12.07
CA ASN A 381 -6.17 4.46 -11.78
C ASN A 381 -7.19 5.25 -10.94
N PHE A 382 -8.28 4.64 -10.58
CA PHE A 382 -9.33 5.24 -9.76
C PHE A 382 -8.89 5.35 -8.30
N GLU A 383 -8.55 6.57 -7.84
CA GLU A 383 -7.99 6.81 -6.51
C GLU A 383 -9.09 7.01 -5.45
N TRP A 384 -9.83 5.97 -5.18
CA TRP A 384 -10.84 5.88 -4.11
C TRP A 384 -11.78 7.10 -4.08
N ALA A 385 -11.89 7.80 -2.93
CA ALA A 385 -12.74 8.98 -2.81
C ALA A 385 -12.27 10.17 -3.67
N GLU A 386 -11.01 10.19 -4.08
CA GLU A 386 -10.44 11.20 -4.96
C GLU A 386 -10.75 10.94 -6.46
N GLY A 387 -11.26 9.76 -6.77
CA GLY A 387 -11.64 9.41 -8.14
C GLY A 387 -10.46 9.47 -9.10
N TRP A 388 -10.57 10.28 -10.15
CA TRP A 388 -9.55 10.46 -11.18
C TRP A 388 -8.76 11.77 -11.03
N THR A 389 -8.84 12.44 -9.86
CA THR A 389 -8.17 13.73 -9.65
C THR A 389 -6.70 13.60 -9.28
N LEU A 390 -6.29 12.48 -8.65
CA LEU A 390 -4.92 12.19 -8.28
C LEU A 390 -4.31 11.16 -9.23
N ARG A 391 -3.12 11.44 -9.74
CA ARG A 391 -2.44 10.67 -10.78
C ARG A 391 -1.11 10.12 -10.28
N PHE A 392 -1.08 8.84 -9.92
CA PHE A 392 0.11 8.19 -9.34
C PHE A 392 0.92 7.36 -10.36
N GLY A 393 0.40 7.18 -11.57
CA GLY A 393 0.96 6.23 -12.54
C GLY A 393 2.31 6.66 -13.11
N LEU A 394 3.22 5.72 -13.27
CA LEU A 394 4.36 5.88 -14.18
C LEU A 394 3.86 6.07 -15.63
N ILE A 395 2.69 5.56 -15.91
CA ILE A 395 2.04 5.64 -17.21
C ILE A 395 0.71 6.39 -17.05
N ALA A 396 0.54 7.50 -17.74
CA ALA A 396 -0.70 8.24 -17.78
C ALA A 396 -1.80 7.45 -18.48
N LEU A 397 -3.03 7.52 -17.96
CA LEU A 397 -4.22 6.92 -18.53
C LEU A 397 -5.30 7.98 -18.79
N ASP A 398 -5.84 8.02 -20.00
CA ASP A 398 -7.14 8.65 -20.22
C ASP A 398 -8.25 7.59 -19.97
N PRO A 399 -9.04 7.71 -18.89
CA PRO A 399 -10.02 6.70 -18.52
C PRO A 399 -11.17 6.56 -19.54
N ARG A 400 -11.37 7.55 -20.42
CA ARG A 400 -12.42 7.51 -21.46
C ARG A 400 -11.98 6.79 -22.72
N THR A 401 -10.73 7.00 -23.11
CA THR A 401 -10.19 6.43 -24.37
C THR A 401 -9.31 5.22 -24.14
N GLN A 402 -8.94 4.97 -22.88
CA GLN A 402 -8.02 3.90 -22.46
C GLN A 402 -6.61 4.03 -23.07
N VAL A 403 -6.24 5.21 -23.54
CA VAL A 403 -4.90 5.48 -24.07
C VAL A 403 -3.91 5.59 -22.92
N ARG A 404 -2.79 4.86 -23.04
CA ARG A 404 -1.66 4.86 -22.11
C ARG A 404 -0.50 5.66 -22.69
N THR A 405 0.04 6.60 -21.91
CA THR A 405 1.19 7.40 -22.29
C THR A 405 2.28 7.30 -21.22
N PRO A 406 3.42 6.66 -21.51
CA PRO A 406 4.53 6.63 -20.54
C PRO A 406 5.01 8.03 -20.19
N ARG A 407 5.25 8.29 -18.93
CA ARG A 407 5.84 9.53 -18.39
C ARG A 407 7.37 9.46 -18.38
N LEU A 408 8.05 10.58 -18.11
CA LEU A 408 9.49 10.62 -17.93
C LEU A 408 9.95 9.72 -16.76
N SER A 409 9.17 9.72 -15.69
CA SER A 409 9.41 8.84 -14.53
C SER A 409 9.34 7.35 -14.87
N ALA A 410 8.56 6.93 -15.86
CA ALA A 410 8.58 5.56 -16.36
C ALA A 410 9.91 5.19 -17.01
N GLN A 411 10.51 6.12 -17.76
CA GLN A 411 11.81 5.90 -18.37
C GLN A 411 12.91 5.85 -17.30
N LEU A 412 12.90 6.77 -16.33
CA LEU A 412 13.79 6.72 -15.18
C LEU A 412 13.68 5.40 -14.43
N TYR A 413 12.43 4.93 -14.15
CA TYR A 413 12.19 3.66 -13.46
C TYR A 413 12.79 2.49 -14.25
N ALA A 414 12.62 2.47 -15.57
CA ALA A 414 13.20 1.44 -16.42
C ALA A 414 14.75 1.45 -16.40
N ASP A 415 15.36 2.62 -16.33
CA ASP A 415 16.82 2.74 -16.28
C ASP A 415 17.35 2.33 -14.88
N LEU A 416 16.65 2.69 -13.80
CA LEU A 416 16.94 2.24 -12.43
C LEU A 416 16.90 0.72 -12.29
N THR A 417 15.84 0.10 -12.78
CA THR A 417 15.68 -1.37 -12.73
C THR A 417 16.76 -2.09 -13.52
N ARG A 418 17.10 -1.58 -14.72
CA ARG A 418 18.13 -2.14 -15.60
C ARG A 418 19.53 -2.02 -15.00
N ALA A 419 19.83 -0.88 -14.37
CA ALA A 419 21.10 -0.66 -13.68
C ALA A 419 21.19 -1.40 -12.34
N ASN A 420 20.08 -1.74 -11.73
CA ASN A 420 19.94 -2.18 -10.34
C ASN A 420 20.67 -1.22 -9.37
N ALA A 421 20.65 0.07 -9.70
CA ALA A 421 21.41 1.09 -8.99
C ALA A 421 20.89 2.51 -9.30
N ILE A 422 21.19 3.47 -8.41
CA ILE A 422 21.18 4.89 -8.73
C ILE A 422 22.61 5.24 -9.16
N THR A 423 22.77 5.68 -10.41
CA THR A 423 24.07 6.04 -10.97
C THR A 423 24.18 7.58 -11.17
N PRO A 424 25.39 8.14 -11.21
CA PRO A 424 25.58 9.57 -11.54
C PRO A 424 24.90 9.97 -12.85
N ASP A 425 24.99 9.13 -13.89
CA ASP A 425 24.38 9.39 -15.19
C ASP A 425 22.85 9.50 -15.11
N LEU A 426 22.19 8.70 -14.26
CA LEU A 426 20.75 8.81 -14.04
C LEU A 426 20.37 10.11 -13.35
N ILE A 427 21.15 10.52 -12.34
CA ILE A 427 20.94 11.80 -11.66
C ILE A 427 21.08 12.94 -12.66
N ASP A 428 22.17 12.97 -13.43
CA ASP A 428 22.46 14.03 -14.40
C ASP A 428 21.43 14.09 -15.54
N THR A 429 20.85 12.94 -15.91
CA THR A 429 19.89 12.85 -17.02
C THR A 429 18.49 13.30 -16.60
N TYR A 430 18.04 12.90 -15.41
CA TYR A 430 16.65 13.05 -15.02
C TYR A 430 16.40 14.15 -13.99
N VAL A 431 17.34 14.35 -13.04
CA VAL A 431 17.18 15.30 -11.92
C VAL A 431 18.56 15.88 -11.54
N PRO A 432 19.21 16.65 -12.44
CA PRO A 432 20.59 17.14 -12.22
C PRO A 432 20.74 18.02 -10.98
N GLU A 433 19.66 18.66 -10.51
CA GLU A 433 19.66 19.46 -9.28
C GLU A 433 19.89 18.64 -8.01
N LEU A 434 19.66 17.32 -8.03
CA LEU A 434 19.97 16.42 -6.90
C LEU A 434 21.45 16.05 -6.80
N ARG A 435 22.27 16.38 -7.81
CA ARG A 435 23.68 15.99 -7.81
C ARG A 435 24.46 16.46 -6.57
N PRO A 436 24.36 17.73 -6.12
CA PRO A 436 25.07 18.17 -4.92
C PRO A 436 24.63 17.45 -3.63
N GLU A 437 23.39 17.01 -3.57
CA GLU A 437 22.81 16.31 -2.41
C GLU A 437 23.22 14.85 -2.38
N LEU A 438 23.06 14.12 -3.50
CA LEU A 438 23.29 12.68 -3.57
C LEU A 438 24.77 12.34 -3.80
N LEU A 439 25.53 13.22 -4.47
CA LEU A 439 26.93 13.03 -4.82
C LEU A 439 27.76 14.25 -4.37
N PRO A 440 27.82 14.54 -3.06
CA PRO A 440 28.60 15.69 -2.59
C PRO A 440 30.07 15.53 -2.99
N GLU A 441 30.67 16.62 -3.48
CA GLU A 441 32.11 16.66 -3.70
C GLU A 441 32.83 16.37 -2.38
N ALA A 442 33.87 15.52 -2.42
CA ALA A 442 34.68 15.29 -1.23
C ALA A 442 35.27 16.63 -0.79
N GLU A 443 34.99 17.05 0.43
CA GLU A 443 35.68 18.16 1.06
C GLU A 443 37.19 17.83 1.08
N ASP A 444 38.01 18.67 0.41
CA ASP A 444 39.48 18.58 0.36
C ASP A 444 40.13 18.74 1.75
#